data_8e16be8ceae5ae3f1e27edff04220b1c
#
_entry.id   8e16be8ceae5ae3f1e27edff04220b1c
#
_cell.length_a   1.000
_cell.length_b   1.000
_cell.length_c   1.000
_cell.angle_alpha   90.00
_cell.angle_beta   90.00
_cell.angle_gamma   90.00
#
_symmetry.space_group_name_H-M   'P 1'
#
loop_
_entity.id
_entity.type
_entity.pdbx_description
1 polymer ?
#
loop_
_entity_poly.entity_id
_entity_poly.type
_entity_poly.pdbx_seq_one_letter_code
_entity_poly.pdbx_strand_id
1 'polypeptide(L)'
;MQSRQREANRFWPGDVVEVRPPAEILATLDAEGTLDAMPFMPEMLPLIGKRFSVAKRIEGICDTVGSGGLRRMRDAVFLDDVRCDGSAHGGCQAECRLYWKEAWLRRPGAVVRSADEASRTAAERLERLVGSNARRRDRCAEAGAIFRCQATEAPRATEPMRRTARPMQ
;
A
#
# COMPACT_ATOMS: atom_id res chain seq x y z
N MET A 1 18.83 8.35 14.00
CA MET A 1 17.63 7.80 14.69
C MET A 1 16.66 7.10 13.73
N GLN A 2 16.47 7.57 12.50
CA GLN A 2 15.52 6.94 11.52
C GLN A 2 15.90 5.53 11.07
N SER A 3 17.16 5.16 10.98
CA SER A 3 17.59 3.81 10.55
C SER A 3 17.24 2.70 11.56
N ARG A 4 17.39 2.97 12.86
CA ARG A 4 17.01 2.00 13.91
C ARG A 4 15.49 1.79 14.01
N GLN A 5 14.71 2.82 13.74
CA GLN A 5 13.24 2.75 13.71
C GLN A 5 12.75 1.92 12.51
N ARG A 6 13.46 1.99 11.38
CA ARG A 6 13.15 1.18 10.18
C ARG A 6 13.46 -0.30 10.40
N GLU A 7 14.51 -0.66 11.12
CA GLU A 7 14.82 -2.06 11.44
C GLU A 7 13.82 -2.67 12.42
N ALA A 8 13.33 -1.90 13.41
CA ALA A 8 12.34 -2.36 14.38
C ALA A 8 10.96 -2.65 13.77
N ASN A 9 10.65 -2.05 12.62
CA ASN A 9 9.36 -2.21 11.92
C ASN A 9 9.44 -3.19 10.72
N ARG A 10 10.53 -3.94 10.58
CA ARG A 10 10.61 -4.96 9.52
C ARG A 10 9.77 -6.17 9.87
N PHE A 11 9.00 -6.62 8.87
CA PHE A 11 8.17 -7.81 8.99
C PHE A 11 8.63 -8.90 8.02
N TRP A 12 8.53 -10.14 8.51
CA TRP A 12 8.96 -11.34 7.80
C TRP A 12 7.80 -12.32 7.62
N PRO A 13 7.86 -13.24 6.64
CA PRO A 13 6.83 -14.26 6.48
C PRO A 13 6.56 -15.00 7.79
N GLY A 14 5.26 -15.10 8.14
CA GLY A 14 4.79 -15.69 9.39
C GLY A 14 4.63 -14.71 10.55
N ASP A 15 5.18 -13.48 10.47
CA ASP A 15 4.90 -12.45 11.48
C ASP A 15 3.40 -12.11 11.49
N VAL A 16 2.82 -12.01 12.69
CA VAL A 16 1.46 -11.46 12.83
C VAL A 16 1.55 -9.96 12.95
N VAL A 17 0.79 -9.26 12.12
CA VAL A 17 0.71 -7.80 12.08
C VAL A 17 -0.73 -7.33 12.26
N GLU A 18 -0.89 -6.10 12.73
CA GLU A 18 -2.16 -5.41 12.84
C GLU A 18 -2.11 -4.16 11.96
N VAL A 19 -3.16 -3.92 11.18
CA VAL A 19 -3.28 -2.68 10.39
C VAL A 19 -3.47 -1.50 11.35
N ARG A 20 -2.65 -0.48 11.20
CA ARG A 20 -2.64 0.69 12.08
C ARG A 20 -3.97 1.45 12.04
N PRO A 21 -4.29 2.19 13.11
CA PRO A 21 -5.48 3.05 13.14
C PRO A 21 -5.38 4.19 12.11
N PRO A 22 -6.54 4.78 11.71
CA PRO A 22 -6.61 5.79 10.64
C PRO A 22 -5.68 6.99 10.84
N ALA A 23 -5.55 7.47 12.07
CA ALA A 23 -4.71 8.63 12.38
C ALA A 23 -3.22 8.36 12.10
N GLU A 24 -2.74 7.15 12.43
CA GLU A 24 -1.36 6.74 12.19
C GLU A 24 -1.09 6.53 10.69
N ILE A 25 -2.03 5.94 9.96
CA ILE A 25 -1.94 5.79 8.51
C ILE A 25 -1.92 7.15 7.84
N LEU A 26 -2.89 8.02 8.17
CA LEU A 26 -3.02 9.36 7.61
C LEU A 26 -1.76 10.20 7.80
N ALA A 27 -1.08 10.07 8.93
CA ALA A 27 0.18 10.76 9.22
C ALA A 27 1.35 10.32 8.32
N THR A 28 1.24 9.19 7.62
CA THR A 28 2.26 8.70 6.68
C THR A 28 1.99 9.10 5.24
N LEU A 29 0.76 9.54 4.93
CA LEU A 29 0.32 9.80 3.57
C LEU A 29 0.59 11.25 3.16
N ASP A 30 0.94 11.43 1.91
CA ASP A 30 0.99 12.74 1.26
C ASP A 30 -0.42 13.22 0.85
N ALA A 31 -0.49 14.40 0.22
CA ALA A 31 -1.74 15.00 -0.26
C ALA A 31 -2.46 14.15 -1.33
N GLU A 32 -1.75 13.21 -1.96
CA GLU A 32 -2.28 12.28 -2.94
C GLU A 32 -2.70 10.93 -2.34
N GLY A 33 -2.66 10.79 -1.00
CA GLY A 33 -2.99 9.55 -0.31
C GLY A 33 -1.97 8.44 -0.55
N THR A 34 -0.69 8.80 -0.74
CA THR A 34 0.38 7.84 -1.01
C THR A 34 1.51 7.89 0.02
N LEU A 35 2.22 6.78 0.14
CA LEU A 35 3.51 6.69 0.82
C LEU A 35 4.54 6.13 -0.17
N ASP A 36 5.62 6.89 -0.44
CA ASP A 36 6.59 6.57 -1.50
C ASP A 36 5.89 6.27 -2.84
N ALA A 37 4.94 7.10 -3.24
CA ALA A 37 4.09 6.96 -4.42
C ALA A 37 3.18 5.70 -4.45
N MET A 38 3.17 4.87 -3.40
CA MET A 38 2.25 3.73 -3.27
C MET A 38 0.94 4.21 -2.63
N PRO A 39 -0.21 4.11 -3.32
CA PRO A 39 -1.48 4.56 -2.76
C PRO A 39 -1.99 3.63 -1.66
N PHE A 40 -2.52 4.23 -0.59
CA PHE A 40 -3.41 3.52 0.31
C PHE A 40 -4.80 3.48 -0.35
N MET A 41 -5.32 2.29 -0.58
CA MET A 41 -6.53 2.10 -1.38
C MET A 41 -7.81 2.12 -0.51
N PRO A 42 -8.96 2.56 -1.07
CA PRO A 42 -10.24 2.46 -0.37
C PRO A 42 -10.57 1.04 0.10
N GLU A 43 -10.21 0.02 -0.68
CA GLU A 43 -10.39 -1.39 -0.34
C GLU A 43 -9.59 -1.84 0.89
N MET A 44 -8.62 -1.05 1.32
CA MET A 44 -7.83 -1.30 2.53
C MET A 44 -8.50 -0.75 3.80
N LEU A 45 -9.43 0.20 3.68
CA LEU A 45 -10.13 0.82 4.82
C LEU A 45 -10.84 -0.19 5.73
N PRO A 46 -11.60 -1.19 5.20
CA PRO A 46 -12.28 -2.18 6.02
C PRO A 46 -11.34 -3.11 6.80
N LEU A 47 -10.04 -3.08 6.48
CA LEU A 47 -9.02 -3.93 7.09
C LEU A 47 -8.31 -3.26 8.26
N ILE A 48 -8.56 -1.98 8.50
CA ILE A 48 -7.97 -1.20 9.61
C ILE A 48 -8.29 -1.87 10.95
N GLY A 49 -7.30 -2.01 11.82
CA GLY A 49 -7.41 -2.66 13.12
C GLY A 49 -7.49 -4.19 13.09
N LYS A 50 -7.59 -4.80 11.92
CA LYS A 50 -7.58 -6.26 11.78
C LYS A 50 -6.16 -6.80 11.79
N ARG A 51 -6.03 -8.10 12.13
CA ARG A 51 -4.76 -8.82 12.20
C ARG A 51 -4.63 -9.79 11.05
N PHE A 52 -3.42 -9.90 10.53
CA PHE A 52 -3.07 -10.77 9.40
C PHE A 52 -1.68 -11.37 9.63
N SER A 53 -1.42 -12.51 8.99
CA SER A 53 -0.06 -13.03 8.84
C SER A 53 0.61 -12.40 7.62
N VAL A 54 1.90 -12.16 7.72
CA VAL A 54 2.71 -11.74 6.57
C VAL A 54 2.98 -12.95 5.68
N ALA A 55 2.48 -12.90 4.45
CA ALA A 55 2.70 -13.94 3.45
C ALA A 55 4.12 -13.87 2.86
N LYS A 56 4.57 -12.66 2.54
CA LYS A 56 5.85 -12.45 1.87
C LYS A 56 6.34 -11.02 2.03
N ARG A 57 7.64 -10.86 2.25
CA ARG A 57 8.33 -9.57 2.08
C ARG A 57 8.56 -9.30 0.60
N ILE A 58 8.28 -8.06 0.16
CA ILE A 58 8.41 -7.68 -1.23
C ILE A 58 9.71 -6.92 -1.40
N GLU A 59 10.64 -7.47 -2.18
CA GLU A 59 11.90 -6.82 -2.52
C GLU A 59 11.98 -6.47 -4.00
N GLY A 60 11.28 -7.22 -4.85
CA GLY A 60 11.24 -7.01 -6.28
C GLY A 60 9.92 -7.42 -6.90
N ILE A 61 9.49 -6.63 -7.88
CA ILE A 61 8.30 -6.89 -8.69
C ILE A 61 8.65 -6.77 -10.16
N CYS A 62 7.90 -7.45 -11.01
CA CYS A 62 7.97 -7.24 -12.45
C CYS A 62 7.05 -6.05 -12.81
N ASP A 63 7.57 -5.11 -13.58
CA ASP A 63 6.77 -4.03 -14.14
C ASP A 63 5.98 -4.58 -15.34
N THR A 64 4.68 -4.75 -15.16
CA THR A 64 3.78 -5.27 -16.20
C THR A 64 2.96 -4.18 -16.86
N VAL A 65 3.09 -2.92 -16.42
CA VAL A 65 2.28 -1.78 -16.88
C VAL A 65 3.12 -0.74 -17.64
N GLY A 66 4.37 -0.59 -17.26
CA GLY A 66 5.29 0.39 -17.84
C GLY A 66 6.24 -0.20 -18.87
N SER A 67 7.54 0.04 -18.69
CA SER A 67 8.59 -0.35 -19.63
C SER A 67 8.98 -1.84 -19.57
N GLY A 68 8.40 -2.60 -18.67
CA GLY A 68 8.84 -3.95 -18.35
C GLY A 68 10.13 -3.97 -17.49
N GLY A 69 10.45 -5.14 -16.98
CA GLY A 69 11.67 -5.36 -16.22
C GLY A 69 11.44 -5.46 -14.71
N LEU A 70 12.54 -5.80 -14.01
CA LEU A 70 12.52 -6.01 -12.57
C LEU A 70 12.72 -4.67 -11.85
N ARG A 71 11.87 -4.41 -10.87
CA ARG A 71 11.89 -3.19 -10.08
C ARG A 71 11.93 -3.51 -8.59
N ARG A 72 12.66 -2.71 -7.82
CA ARG A 72 12.80 -2.87 -6.36
C ARG A 72 11.66 -2.15 -5.65
N MET A 73 10.93 -2.88 -4.84
CA MET A 73 9.98 -2.34 -3.86
C MET A 73 10.68 -2.23 -2.51
N ARG A 74 10.44 -1.13 -1.78
CA ARG A 74 11.01 -0.91 -0.44
C ARG A 74 9.92 -0.97 0.62
N ASP A 75 10.27 -1.58 1.77
CA ASP A 75 9.49 -1.55 3.01
C ASP A 75 8.02 -1.92 2.79
N ALA A 76 7.79 -3.04 2.10
CA ALA A 76 6.46 -3.55 1.77
C ALA A 76 6.37 -5.07 1.94
N VAL A 77 5.16 -5.53 2.29
CA VAL A 77 4.82 -6.94 2.43
C VAL A 77 3.50 -7.26 1.74
N PHE A 78 3.29 -8.54 1.43
CA PHE A 78 1.97 -9.11 1.17
C PHE A 78 1.43 -9.74 2.45
N LEU A 79 0.13 -9.59 2.68
CA LEU A 79 -0.59 -10.27 3.75
C LEU A 79 -1.30 -11.51 3.20
N ASP A 80 -1.47 -12.53 4.06
CA ASP A 80 -2.21 -13.73 3.70
C ASP A 80 -3.70 -13.40 3.49
N ASP A 81 -4.29 -14.02 2.50
CA ASP A 81 -5.72 -13.96 2.16
C ASP A 81 -6.29 -12.55 1.93
N VAL A 82 -5.42 -11.57 1.68
CA VAL A 82 -5.83 -10.20 1.39
C VAL A 82 -5.67 -9.92 -0.11
N ARG A 83 -6.80 -9.62 -0.75
CA ARG A 83 -6.90 -9.29 -2.18
C ARG A 83 -7.66 -7.97 -2.37
N CYS A 84 -7.38 -7.31 -3.47
CA CYS A 84 -8.17 -6.20 -3.95
C CYS A 84 -9.50 -6.73 -4.49
N ASP A 85 -10.63 -6.19 -4.02
CA ASP A 85 -11.96 -6.54 -4.50
C ASP A 85 -12.44 -5.68 -5.68
N GLY A 86 -11.65 -4.67 -6.06
CA GLY A 86 -11.94 -3.79 -7.17
C GLY A 86 -13.08 -2.81 -6.96
N SER A 87 -13.67 -2.74 -5.76
CA SER A 87 -14.89 -1.96 -5.47
C SER A 87 -14.71 -0.46 -5.73
N ALA A 88 -13.53 0.09 -5.45
CA ALA A 88 -13.25 1.52 -5.64
C ALA A 88 -12.78 1.87 -7.06
N HIS A 89 -12.54 0.90 -7.93
CA HIS A 89 -12.06 1.13 -9.29
C HIS A 89 -12.79 0.29 -10.34
N GLY A 90 -14.09 0.51 -10.42
CA GLY A 90 -14.93 0.03 -11.51
C GLY A 90 -15.30 -1.45 -11.45
N GLY A 91 -15.19 -2.11 -10.31
CA GLY A 91 -15.49 -3.53 -10.16
C GLY A 91 -14.45 -4.44 -10.85
N CYS A 92 -13.18 -4.05 -10.81
CA CYS A 92 -12.07 -4.82 -11.37
C CYS A 92 -12.01 -6.21 -10.73
N GLN A 93 -11.98 -7.26 -11.54
CA GLN A 93 -11.98 -8.66 -11.10
C GLN A 93 -10.58 -9.31 -11.15
N ALA A 94 -9.51 -8.51 -11.18
CA ALA A 94 -8.14 -9.02 -11.27
C ALA A 94 -7.65 -9.61 -9.93
N GLU A 95 -8.34 -9.34 -8.82
CA GLU A 95 -8.02 -9.83 -7.47
C GLU A 95 -6.54 -9.68 -7.10
N CYS A 96 -5.96 -8.52 -7.46
CA CYS A 96 -4.55 -8.25 -7.23
C CYS A 96 -4.20 -8.35 -5.75
N ARG A 97 -3.00 -8.84 -5.43
CA ARG A 97 -2.46 -8.72 -4.09
C ARG A 97 -2.22 -7.24 -3.77
N LEU A 98 -2.66 -6.79 -2.59
CA LEU A 98 -2.41 -5.45 -2.11
C LEU A 98 -1.01 -5.34 -1.52
N TYR A 99 -0.28 -4.29 -1.93
CA TYR A 99 1.01 -3.92 -1.34
C TYR A 99 0.80 -3.20 -0.01
N TRP A 100 1.33 -3.74 1.07
CA TRP A 100 1.26 -3.15 2.39
C TRP A 100 2.60 -2.54 2.76
N LYS A 101 2.67 -1.21 2.81
CA LYS A 101 3.85 -0.54 3.35
C LYS A 101 3.98 -0.87 4.84
N GLU A 102 5.18 -1.21 5.30
CA GLU A 102 5.43 -1.58 6.70
C GLU A 102 5.01 -0.47 7.68
N ALA A 103 5.05 0.79 7.26
CA ALA A 103 4.58 1.93 8.04
C ALA A 103 3.07 1.91 8.33
N TRP A 104 2.27 1.16 7.58
CA TRP A 104 0.83 0.99 7.79
C TRP A 104 0.49 -0.18 8.72
N LEU A 105 1.52 -0.90 9.16
CA LEU A 105 1.41 -2.10 9.97
C LEU A 105 2.13 -1.92 11.31
N ARG A 106 1.72 -2.68 12.32
CA ARG A 106 2.39 -2.77 13.61
C ARG A 106 2.34 -4.18 14.17
N ARG A 107 3.20 -4.49 15.14
CA ARG A 107 3.08 -5.73 15.90
C ARG A 107 1.85 -5.66 16.81
N PRO A 108 1.06 -6.74 16.96
CA PRO A 108 -0.07 -6.77 17.87
C PRO A 108 0.37 -6.53 19.32
N GLY A 109 -0.51 -5.88 20.11
CA GLY A 109 -0.25 -5.65 21.55
C GLY A 109 0.08 -4.19 21.91
N ALA A 110 0.27 -3.30 20.96
CA ALA A 110 0.25 -1.86 21.26
C ALA A 110 -1.17 -1.45 21.63
N VAL A 111 -1.34 -0.91 22.84
CA VAL A 111 -2.64 -0.47 23.35
C VAL A 111 -3.21 0.60 22.44
N VAL A 112 -4.31 0.28 21.75
CA VAL A 112 -5.12 1.26 21.04
C VAL A 112 -5.87 2.05 22.10
N ARG A 113 -5.58 3.34 22.25
CA ARG A 113 -6.47 4.24 22.98
C ARG A 113 -7.81 4.25 22.24
N SER A 114 -8.89 4.15 23.01
CA SER A 114 -10.27 4.04 22.58
C SER A 114 -10.65 4.99 21.43
N ALA A 115 -11.66 4.59 20.66
CA ALA A 115 -12.29 5.40 19.63
C ALA A 115 -12.86 6.70 20.25
N ASP A 116 -12.03 7.72 20.31
CA ASP A 116 -12.40 9.08 20.66
C ASP A 116 -12.81 9.86 19.40
N GLU A 117 -13.33 11.07 19.58
CA GLU A 117 -13.74 11.97 18.49
C GLU A 117 -12.61 12.21 17.48
N ALA A 118 -11.36 12.30 17.97
CA ALA A 118 -10.19 12.48 17.13
C ALA A 118 -9.96 11.28 16.18
N SER A 119 -10.22 10.07 16.66
CA SER A 119 -10.11 8.85 15.86
C SER A 119 -11.17 8.78 14.76
N ARG A 120 -12.42 9.18 15.04
CA ARG A 120 -13.51 9.27 14.05
C ARG A 120 -13.19 10.29 12.96
N THR A 121 -12.77 11.48 13.36
CA THR A 121 -12.36 12.56 12.44
C THR A 121 -11.20 12.11 11.54
N ALA A 122 -10.23 11.37 12.08
CA ALA A 122 -9.13 10.83 11.29
C ALA A 122 -9.60 9.77 10.28
N ALA A 123 -10.55 8.91 10.66
CA ALA A 123 -11.12 7.91 9.76
C ALA A 123 -11.85 8.56 8.58
N GLU A 124 -12.70 9.55 8.84
CA GLU A 124 -13.41 10.30 7.80
C GLU A 124 -12.46 11.06 6.85
N ARG A 125 -11.38 11.63 7.41
CA ARG A 125 -10.36 12.32 6.60
C ARG A 125 -9.60 11.35 5.71
N LEU A 126 -9.23 10.18 6.24
CA LEU A 126 -8.57 9.12 5.48
C LEU A 126 -9.47 8.63 4.35
N GLU A 127 -10.73 8.31 4.65
CA GLU A 127 -11.71 7.86 3.67
C GLU A 127 -11.89 8.89 2.53
N ARG A 128 -12.06 10.16 2.84
CA ARG A 128 -12.15 11.23 1.84
C ARG A 128 -10.90 11.34 1.00
N LEU A 129 -9.72 11.29 1.61
CA LEU A 129 -8.44 11.40 0.91
C LEU A 129 -8.26 10.26 -0.10
N VAL A 130 -8.42 9.00 0.34
CA VAL A 130 -8.21 7.86 -0.55
C VAL A 130 -9.32 7.69 -1.58
N GLY A 131 -10.57 8.00 -1.22
CA GLY A 131 -11.71 7.97 -2.13
C GLY A 131 -11.61 9.01 -3.24
N SER A 132 -11.15 10.23 -2.93
CA SER A 132 -10.97 11.28 -3.94
C SER A 132 -9.85 10.96 -4.93
N ASN A 133 -8.84 10.21 -4.50
CA ASN A 133 -7.65 9.91 -5.30
C ASN A 133 -7.73 8.56 -6.04
N ALA A 134 -8.75 7.75 -5.79
CA ALA A 134 -8.97 6.48 -6.50
C ALA A 134 -9.36 6.67 -7.98
N ARG A 135 -9.91 7.84 -8.33
CA ARG A 135 -10.25 8.19 -9.71
C ARG A 135 -9.26 9.22 -10.25
N ARG A 136 -8.61 8.91 -11.35
CA ARG A 136 -7.85 9.89 -12.11
C ARG A 136 -8.81 10.81 -12.85
N ARG A 137 -8.64 12.11 -12.69
CA ARG A 137 -9.30 13.12 -13.52
C ARG A 137 -8.47 13.31 -14.79
N ASP A 138 -8.55 12.39 -15.74
CA ASP A 138 -7.89 12.59 -17.02
C ASP A 138 -8.80 13.34 -17.99
N ARG A 139 -8.16 14.19 -18.81
CA ARG A 139 -8.79 15.18 -19.67
C ARG A 139 -9.45 14.61 -20.94
N CYS A 140 -9.47 13.30 -21.12
CA CYS A 140 -10.07 12.68 -22.29
C CYS A 140 -11.42 12.09 -21.93
N ALA A 141 -12.47 12.83 -22.21
CA ALA A 141 -13.87 12.44 -22.00
C ALA A 141 -14.28 11.15 -22.76
N GLU A 142 -13.50 10.73 -23.74
CA GLU A 142 -13.82 9.57 -24.59
C GLU A 142 -13.29 8.23 -24.07
N ALA A 143 -12.36 8.22 -23.13
CA ALA A 143 -11.67 7.01 -22.68
C ALA A 143 -12.35 6.28 -21.49
N GLY A 144 -13.48 6.77 -21.01
CA GLY A 144 -14.10 6.24 -19.79
C GLY A 144 -13.37 6.67 -18.51
N ALA A 145 -13.83 6.17 -17.37
CA ALA A 145 -13.20 6.47 -16.06
C ALA A 145 -11.85 5.76 -15.94
N ILE A 146 -10.78 6.53 -15.77
CA ILE A 146 -9.46 5.99 -15.48
C ILE A 146 -9.30 5.90 -13.96
N PHE A 147 -9.01 4.71 -13.47
CA PHE A 147 -8.82 4.45 -12.06
C PHE A 147 -7.33 4.39 -11.70
N ARG A 148 -7.03 4.79 -10.48
CA ARG A 148 -5.72 4.68 -9.87
C ARG A 148 -5.74 3.53 -8.87
N CYS A 149 -4.89 2.54 -9.05
CA CYS A 149 -4.73 1.44 -8.12
C CYS A 149 -3.26 1.13 -7.89
N GLN A 150 -2.97 0.26 -6.92
CA GLN A 150 -1.59 -0.08 -6.59
C GLN A 150 -0.85 -0.75 -7.75
N ALA A 151 -1.54 -1.53 -8.58
CA ALA A 151 -0.91 -2.16 -9.75
C ALA A 151 -0.48 -1.12 -10.81
N THR A 152 -1.31 -0.08 -11.04
CA THR A 152 -0.96 0.99 -12.00
C THR A 152 0.09 1.95 -11.47
N GLU A 153 0.18 2.14 -10.16
CA GLU A 153 1.16 3.02 -9.53
C GLU A 153 2.47 2.31 -9.11
N ALA A 154 2.51 0.98 -9.13
CA ALA A 154 3.70 0.21 -8.78
C ALA A 154 4.98 0.65 -9.51
N PRO A 155 4.96 1.02 -10.81
CA PRO A 155 6.15 1.55 -11.49
C PRO A 155 6.69 2.86 -10.87
N ARG A 156 5.81 3.71 -10.35
CA ARG A 156 6.19 4.98 -9.69
C ARG A 156 6.70 4.77 -8.27
N ALA A 157 6.15 3.76 -7.59
CA ALA A 157 6.48 3.40 -6.21
C ALA A 157 7.73 2.50 -6.08
N THR A 158 8.42 2.25 -7.18
CA THR A 158 9.56 1.32 -7.24
C THR A 158 10.71 1.89 -8.05
N GLU A 159 11.91 1.36 -7.82
CA GLU A 159 13.14 1.74 -8.53
C GLU A 159 13.55 0.63 -9.51
N PRO A 160 14.05 0.94 -10.71
CA PRO A 160 14.61 -0.07 -11.61
C PRO A 160 15.73 -0.85 -10.94
N MET A 161 15.69 -2.17 -11.02
CA MET A 161 16.81 -3.01 -10.60
C MET A 161 17.81 -3.12 -11.74
N ARG A 162 19.00 -2.57 -11.56
CA ARG A 162 20.09 -2.77 -12.52
C ARG A 162 20.49 -4.25 -12.50
N ARG A 163 20.43 -4.90 -13.65
CA ARG A 163 21.09 -6.19 -13.80
C ARG A 163 22.59 -5.93 -13.66
N THR A 164 23.20 -6.36 -12.57
CA THR A 164 24.65 -6.55 -12.57
C THR A 164 24.91 -7.63 -13.59
N ALA A 165 25.50 -7.27 -14.75
CA ALA A 165 25.98 -8.23 -15.71
C ALA A 165 26.96 -9.14 -14.96
N ARG A 166 26.60 -10.40 -14.74
CA ARG A 166 27.59 -11.40 -14.35
C ARG A 166 28.54 -11.53 -15.57
N PRO A 167 29.84 -11.34 -15.40
CA PRO A 167 30.76 -11.64 -16.49
C PRO A 167 30.55 -13.12 -16.84
N MET A 168 30.30 -13.39 -18.13
CA MET A 168 30.33 -14.75 -18.67
C MET A 168 31.77 -15.27 -18.46
N GLN A 169 31.92 -16.30 -17.63
CA GLN A 169 33.12 -17.12 -17.61
C GLN A 169 33.05 -18.15 -18.73
#